data_3835c36ed411bb1abc0dc27d32b8d1d1
#
_entry.id   3835c36ed411bb1abc0dc27d32b8d1d1
#
_cell.length_a   1.000
_cell.length_b   1.000
_cell.length_c   1.000
_cell.angle_alpha   90.00
_cell.angle_beta   90.00
_cell.angle_gamma   90.00
#
_symmetry.space_group_name_H-M   'P 1'
#
loop_
_entity.id
_entity.type
_entity.pdbx_description
1 polymer ?
#
loop_
_entity_poly.entity_id
_entity_poly.type
_entity_poly.pdbx_seq_one_letter_code
_entity_poly.pdbx_strand_id
1 'polypeptide(L)'
;MIKQKFSFAVVVTVLLLGLTSCDDEFTPNAEWREIPSVFCLLDQDDDTTYVRLQRCYLGDGNLYSYGSVADSLYYPAGEVEVLIRVWRNASDMSVSGATPIYVLNFTREMRDKVEGSFASGPQPVYCHRNMPGELDSAYTYELLVRRVSDGSTMASATTRLLGDPDNTYGWLKSPSPLSGGGVVTFNMLSGSCQIKWRPIDRGRLYQPRIRFYYRYRFLPDSLRYADIPCDAVKQTSTQILELTTAVIKEHYLNEIRKKLESDTNHKKFVDTVSVIMDVADENLNAYISSVTAMDGQDYQSYNNIVGGVGLFAARRAHLMERVRSDKGDQPNGMHSLLENLNVGFQQNDL
;
A
#
# COMPACT_ATOMS: atom_id res chain seq x y z
N MET A 1 -11.35 -65.59 54.12
CA MET A 1 -10.99 -64.23 54.53
C MET A 1 -9.74 -63.69 53.80
N ILE A 2 -8.74 -64.45 53.46
CA ILE A 2 -7.49 -64.00 52.83
C ILE A 2 -7.69 -63.52 51.38
N LYS A 3 -8.47 -64.21 50.56
CA LYS A 3 -8.76 -63.85 49.17
C LYS A 3 -9.51 -62.51 49.00
N GLN A 4 -10.35 -62.16 49.97
CA GLN A 4 -11.14 -60.94 49.92
C GLN A 4 -10.31 -59.70 50.27
N LYS A 5 -9.29 -59.82 51.17
CA LYS A 5 -8.35 -58.76 51.51
C LYS A 5 -7.38 -58.46 50.35
N PHE A 6 -6.99 -59.54 49.61
CA PHE A 6 -6.08 -59.39 48.47
C PHE A 6 -6.77 -58.64 47.29
N SER A 7 -8.06 -58.98 47.04
CA SER A 7 -8.84 -58.30 46.00
C SER A 7 -9.06 -56.81 46.31
N PHE A 8 -9.27 -56.45 47.57
CA PHE A 8 -9.46 -55.07 48.00
C PHE A 8 -8.15 -54.23 47.88
N ALA A 9 -7.01 -54.84 48.24
CA ALA A 9 -5.70 -54.20 48.12
C ALA A 9 -5.33 -53.91 46.66
N VAL A 10 -5.62 -54.84 45.75
CA VAL A 10 -5.38 -54.64 44.30
C VAL A 10 -6.27 -53.56 43.74
N VAL A 11 -7.54 -53.46 44.11
CA VAL A 11 -8.45 -52.41 43.67
C VAL A 11 -8.00 -51.01 44.17
N VAL A 12 -7.55 -50.92 45.42
CA VAL A 12 -7.03 -49.66 45.99
C VAL A 12 -5.72 -49.23 45.32
N THR A 13 -4.83 -50.18 44.98
CA THR A 13 -3.58 -49.88 44.29
C THR A 13 -3.83 -49.40 42.85
N VAL A 14 -4.79 -50.00 42.14
CA VAL A 14 -5.18 -49.54 40.80
C VAL A 14 -5.86 -48.16 40.83
N LEU A 15 -6.64 -47.88 41.89
CA LEU A 15 -7.27 -46.58 42.05
C LEU A 15 -6.24 -45.47 42.38
N LEU A 16 -5.19 -45.79 43.15
CA LEU A 16 -4.09 -44.87 43.47
C LEU A 16 -3.16 -44.60 42.28
N LEU A 17 -2.98 -45.55 41.37
CA LEU A 17 -2.23 -45.40 40.14
C LEU A 17 -2.99 -44.55 39.07
N GLY A 18 -4.34 -44.50 39.14
CA GLY A 18 -5.17 -43.67 38.29
C GLY A 18 -5.18 -42.17 38.68
N LEU A 19 -4.59 -41.77 39.81
CA LEU A 19 -4.57 -40.40 40.28
C LEU A 19 -3.29 -39.65 39.90
N THR A 20 -2.32 -40.26 39.24
CA THR A 20 -1.28 -39.53 38.55
C THR A 20 -1.86 -39.03 37.24
N SER A 21 -2.81 -38.10 37.32
CA SER A 21 -3.17 -37.21 36.22
C SER A 21 -1.89 -36.46 35.85
N CYS A 22 -1.41 -36.66 34.65
CA CYS A 22 -0.46 -35.75 34.08
C CYS A 22 -1.05 -34.35 34.23
N ASP A 23 -0.41 -33.48 34.96
CA ASP A 23 -0.55 -32.06 34.83
C ASP A 23 0.06 -31.69 33.45
N ASP A 24 -0.64 -32.05 32.38
CA ASP A 24 -0.42 -31.41 31.12
C ASP A 24 -1.00 -29.98 31.27
N GLU A 25 -0.21 -29.08 31.84
CA GLU A 25 -0.44 -27.67 31.66
C GLU A 25 -0.41 -27.43 30.14
N PHE A 26 -1.58 -27.53 29.53
CA PHE A 26 -1.76 -27.15 28.14
C PHE A 26 -1.54 -25.63 28.06
N THR A 27 -0.30 -25.23 27.80
CA THR A 27 0.02 -23.86 27.43
C THR A 27 -0.39 -23.69 25.98
N PRO A 28 -1.47 -22.96 25.70
CA PRO A 28 -1.96 -22.75 24.33
C PRO A 28 -1.03 -21.90 23.47
N ASN A 29 -0.03 -21.28 24.10
CA ASN A 29 0.94 -20.43 23.45
C ASN A 29 2.17 -21.24 23.04
N ALA A 30 2.60 -21.09 21.78
CA ALA A 30 3.90 -21.58 21.34
C ALA A 30 5.02 -20.92 22.13
N GLU A 31 6.20 -21.56 22.22
CA GLU A 31 7.38 -20.92 22.80
C GLU A 31 7.62 -19.57 22.12
N TRP A 32 7.83 -18.53 22.92
CA TRP A 32 8.08 -17.19 22.42
C TRP A 32 9.39 -17.16 21.62
N ARG A 33 9.31 -16.63 20.43
CA ARG A 33 10.46 -16.28 19.63
C ARG A 33 10.28 -14.89 19.04
N GLU A 34 11.36 -14.18 18.93
CA GLU A 34 11.35 -12.85 18.32
C GLU A 34 11.11 -12.94 16.83
N ILE A 35 10.03 -12.29 16.36
CA ILE A 35 9.65 -12.25 14.95
C ILE A 35 9.53 -10.77 14.54
N PRO A 36 10.43 -10.26 13.69
CA PRO A 36 10.31 -8.92 13.13
C PRO A 36 9.08 -8.81 12.24
N SER A 37 8.33 -7.72 12.40
CA SER A 37 7.27 -7.30 11.48
C SER A 37 7.75 -6.10 10.69
N VAL A 38 7.92 -6.27 9.38
CA VAL A 38 8.57 -5.28 8.50
C VAL A 38 7.60 -4.84 7.41
N PHE A 39 7.45 -3.54 7.24
CA PHE A 39 6.66 -2.98 6.16
C PHE A 39 7.44 -1.86 5.46
N CYS A 40 7.72 -2.04 4.18
CA CYS A 40 8.42 -1.08 3.35
C CYS A 40 7.87 -1.09 1.92
N LEU A 41 7.55 0.10 1.43
CA LEU A 41 7.19 0.32 0.02
C LEU A 41 8.25 1.22 -0.62
N LEU A 42 8.86 0.74 -1.70
CA LEU A 42 9.77 1.54 -2.50
C LEU A 42 9.02 2.25 -3.62
N ASP A 43 9.29 3.53 -3.75
CA ASP A 43 8.83 4.37 -4.85
C ASP A 43 9.98 5.25 -5.34
N GLN A 44 10.33 5.14 -6.62
CA GLN A 44 11.47 5.88 -7.18
C GLN A 44 11.23 7.39 -7.28
N ASP A 45 9.98 7.82 -7.18
CA ASP A 45 9.60 9.23 -7.24
C ASP A 45 9.49 9.87 -5.83
N ASP A 46 9.60 9.06 -4.76
CA ASP A 46 9.59 9.56 -3.37
C ASP A 46 10.99 10.09 -2.97
N ASP A 47 11.03 11.21 -2.27
CA ASP A 47 12.25 11.81 -1.71
C ASP A 47 12.74 11.12 -0.44
N THR A 48 11.91 10.25 0.15
CA THR A 48 12.23 9.54 1.40
C THR A 48 11.60 8.16 1.41
N THR A 49 12.42 7.15 1.63
CA THR A 49 11.97 5.77 1.86
C THR A 49 11.78 5.52 3.35
N TYR A 50 10.67 4.87 3.69
CA TYR A 50 10.31 4.54 5.07
C TYR A 50 10.23 3.04 5.28
N VAL A 51 10.81 2.56 6.38
CA VAL A 51 10.64 1.19 6.87
C VAL A 51 9.98 1.25 8.24
N ARG A 52 8.78 0.68 8.34
CA ARG A 52 8.13 0.43 9.62
C ARG A 52 8.59 -0.92 10.12
N LEU A 53 9.29 -0.94 11.25
CA LEU A 53 9.77 -2.13 11.91
C LEU A 53 9.14 -2.24 13.28
N GLN A 54 8.49 -3.36 13.52
CA GLN A 54 7.91 -3.75 14.80
C GLN A 54 8.34 -5.16 15.13
N ARG A 55 8.12 -5.61 16.34
CA ARG A 55 8.24 -7.02 16.72
C ARG A 55 6.86 -7.60 17.00
N CYS A 56 6.65 -8.85 16.64
CA CYS A 56 5.49 -9.58 17.09
C CYS A 56 5.62 -9.83 18.60
N TYR A 57 4.51 -9.77 19.30
CA TYR A 57 4.46 -10.03 20.73
C TYR A 57 3.56 -11.23 21.00
N LEU A 58 3.90 -11.97 22.04
CA LEU A 58 3.12 -13.07 22.56
C LEU A 58 2.99 -12.88 24.07
N GLY A 59 1.80 -13.10 24.61
CA GLY A 59 1.56 -13.00 26.03
C GLY A 59 0.23 -13.63 26.41
N ASP A 60 0.06 -13.90 27.69
CA ASP A 60 -1.17 -14.43 28.25
C ASP A 60 -2.20 -13.31 28.41
N GLY A 61 -3.45 -13.55 27.97
CA GLY A 61 -4.56 -12.64 28.15
C GLY A 61 -4.91 -11.82 26.91
N ASN A 62 -5.30 -10.56 27.09
CA ASN A 62 -5.79 -9.71 26.00
C ASN A 62 -4.64 -9.12 25.17
N LEU A 63 -4.50 -9.58 23.93
CA LEU A 63 -3.48 -9.13 22.99
C LEU A 63 -3.54 -7.62 22.71
N TYR A 64 -4.70 -6.98 22.78
CA TYR A 64 -4.85 -5.54 22.60
C TYR A 64 -4.12 -4.74 23.70
N SER A 65 -4.02 -5.27 24.91
CA SER A 65 -3.29 -4.61 25.99
C SER A 65 -1.79 -4.56 25.72
N TYR A 66 -1.20 -5.60 25.14
CA TYR A 66 0.19 -5.60 24.71
C TYR A 66 0.43 -4.64 23.54
N GLY A 67 -0.50 -4.58 22.59
CA GLY A 67 -0.44 -3.66 21.45
C GLY A 67 -0.54 -2.18 21.83
N SER A 68 -1.01 -1.86 23.04
CA SER A 68 -1.05 -0.48 23.55
C SER A 68 0.26 -0.03 24.21
N VAL A 69 1.22 -0.95 24.45
CA VAL A 69 2.51 -0.68 25.09
C VAL A 69 3.62 -0.59 24.03
N ALA A 70 4.24 0.58 23.92
CA ALA A 70 5.29 0.81 22.91
C ALA A 70 6.49 -0.16 23.04
N ASP A 71 6.92 -0.45 24.26
CA ASP A 71 8.03 -1.36 24.52
C ASP A 71 7.76 -2.82 24.10
N SER A 72 6.48 -3.20 23.99
CA SER A 72 6.09 -4.51 23.46
C SER A 72 6.18 -4.58 21.94
N LEU A 73 6.04 -3.44 21.27
CA LEU A 73 5.93 -3.34 19.81
C LEU A 73 7.25 -2.99 19.13
N TYR A 74 8.10 -2.21 19.77
CA TYR A 74 9.27 -1.63 19.12
C TYR A 74 10.58 -2.10 19.72
N TYR A 75 11.59 -2.20 18.87
CA TYR A 75 12.95 -2.44 19.28
C TYR A 75 13.53 -1.22 19.99
N PRO A 76 14.28 -1.40 21.07
CA PRO A 76 15.06 -0.34 21.69
C PRO A 76 16.00 0.35 20.68
N ALA A 77 16.31 1.61 20.92
CA ALA A 77 17.23 2.35 20.07
C ALA A 77 18.62 1.71 20.10
N GLY A 78 19.19 1.46 18.92
CA GLY A 78 20.52 0.86 18.76
C GLY A 78 20.57 -0.66 18.88
N GLU A 79 19.46 -1.35 19.09
CA GLU A 79 19.42 -2.81 19.12
C GLU A 79 19.44 -3.42 17.72
N VAL A 80 18.78 -2.76 16.77
CA VAL A 80 18.70 -3.21 15.38
C VAL A 80 19.07 -2.10 14.41
N GLU A 81 19.66 -2.49 13.29
CA GLU A 81 19.88 -1.65 12.14
C GLU A 81 19.02 -2.11 10.97
N VAL A 82 18.58 -1.15 10.16
CA VAL A 82 17.84 -1.38 8.92
C VAL A 82 18.66 -0.84 7.78
N LEU A 83 18.83 -1.64 6.73
CA LEU A 83 19.54 -1.22 5.52
C LEU A 83 18.94 -1.89 4.28
N ILE A 84 19.14 -1.28 3.12
CA ILE A 84 18.84 -1.87 1.83
C ILE A 84 20.14 -1.96 1.02
N ARG A 85 20.52 -3.16 0.61
CA ARG A 85 21.60 -3.40 -0.34
C ARG A 85 21.04 -3.32 -1.76
N VAL A 86 21.72 -2.62 -2.62
CA VAL A 86 21.35 -2.47 -4.02
C VAL A 86 22.27 -3.32 -4.88
N TRP A 87 21.67 -4.20 -5.66
CA TRP A 87 22.36 -5.20 -6.47
C TRP A 87 22.04 -4.99 -7.95
N ARG A 88 23.00 -5.26 -8.82
CA ARG A 88 22.76 -5.19 -10.27
C ARG A 88 21.69 -6.20 -10.69
N ASN A 89 21.80 -7.44 -10.20
CA ASN A 89 20.84 -8.51 -10.45
C ASN A 89 20.60 -9.33 -9.17
N ALA A 90 19.48 -10.01 -9.09
CA ALA A 90 19.16 -10.90 -7.98
C ALA A 90 20.16 -12.08 -7.85
N SER A 91 20.72 -12.55 -8.97
CA SER A 91 21.73 -13.62 -8.97
C SER A 91 23.01 -13.23 -8.25
N ASP A 92 23.37 -11.94 -8.25
CA ASP A 92 24.62 -11.46 -7.64
C ASP A 92 24.62 -11.65 -6.12
N MET A 93 23.45 -11.63 -5.48
CA MET A 93 23.27 -11.86 -4.04
C MET A 93 23.73 -13.25 -3.59
N SER A 94 23.69 -14.24 -4.50
CA SER A 94 24.06 -15.63 -4.22
C SER A 94 25.56 -15.91 -4.47
N VAL A 95 26.28 -14.97 -5.05
CA VAL A 95 27.69 -15.13 -5.40
C VAL A 95 28.57 -14.83 -4.19
N SER A 96 29.38 -15.82 -3.78
CA SER A 96 30.32 -15.64 -2.67
C SER A 96 31.32 -14.54 -2.97
N GLY A 97 31.43 -13.55 -2.09
CA GLY A 97 32.31 -12.40 -2.24
C GLY A 97 31.76 -11.27 -3.12
N ALA A 98 30.58 -11.41 -3.69
CA ALA A 98 29.91 -10.29 -4.37
C ALA A 98 29.60 -9.15 -3.41
N THR A 99 29.75 -7.93 -3.89
CA THR A 99 29.44 -6.72 -3.14
C THR A 99 28.25 -5.99 -3.77
N PRO A 100 27.35 -5.41 -2.98
CA PRO A 100 26.30 -4.54 -3.50
C PRO A 100 26.93 -3.34 -4.22
N ILE A 101 26.20 -2.74 -5.15
CA ILE A 101 26.61 -1.51 -5.84
C ILE A 101 26.75 -0.38 -4.80
N TYR A 102 25.76 -0.27 -3.91
CA TYR A 102 25.76 0.63 -2.77
C TYR A 102 24.75 0.14 -1.72
N VAL A 103 24.73 0.81 -0.57
CA VAL A 103 23.87 0.47 0.57
C VAL A 103 23.13 1.73 1.00
N LEU A 104 21.82 1.63 1.10
CA LEU A 104 20.95 2.65 1.70
C LEU A 104 20.88 2.36 3.20
N ASN A 105 21.42 3.28 4.01
CA ASN A 105 21.38 3.18 5.46
C ASN A 105 20.20 3.96 6.00
N PHE A 106 19.45 3.37 6.91
CA PHE A 106 18.26 3.97 7.49
C PHE A 106 18.54 4.52 8.88
N THR A 107 18.04 5.72 9.13
CA THR A 107 18.10 6.37 10.44
C THR A 107 16.77 6.21 11.17
N ARG A 108 16.82 5.85 12.45
CA ARG A 108 15.61 5.76 13.30
C ARG A 108 15.15 7.16 13.69
N GLU A 109 13.92 7.51 13.30
CA GLU A 109 13.25 8.77 13.65
C GLU A 109 11.97 8.48 14.43
N MET A 110 11.58 9.40 15.31
CA MET A 110 10.27 9.33 15.99
C MET A 110 9.26 10.14 15.18
N ARG A 111 8.13 9.51 14.84
CA ARG A 111 7.03 10.12 14.08
C ARG A 111 5.72 9.96 14.82
N ASP A 112 4.91 11.01 14.84
CA ASP A 112 3.58 10.95 15.42
C ASP A 112 2.68 10.03 14.60
N LYS A 113 1.94 9.20 15.31
CA LYS A 113 0.89 8.38 14.73
C LYS A 113 -0.38 9.20 14.61
N VAL A 114 -0.96 9.21 13.41
CA VAL A 114 -2.16 9.99 13.15
C VAL A 114 -3.37 9.41 13.93
N GLU A 115 -3.64 8.13 13.80
CA GLU A 115 -4.72 7.41 14.51
C GLU A 115 -4.50 5.89 14.46
N GLY A 116 -5.19 5.13 15.31
CA GLY A 116 -5.24 3.66 15.27
C GLY A 116 -5.38 3.00 16.63
N SER A 117 -5.64 1.68 16.62
CA SER A 117 -5.96 0.87 17.80
C SER A 117 -4.75 0.47 18.67
N PHE A 118 -3.52 0.64 18.17
CA PHE A 118 -2.30 0.30 18.90
C PHE A 118 -1.70 1.54 19.57
N ALA A 119 -0.57 1.35 20.28
CA ALA A 119 0.09 2.39 21.07
C ALA A 119 0.01 3.79 20.42
N SER A 120 -0.44 4.77 21.20
CA SER A 120 -0.54 6.16 20.81
C SER A 120 0.79 6.91 21.06
N GLY A 121 0.95 8.07 20.42
CA GLY A 121 2.14 8.90 20.56
C GLY A 121 3.21 8.62 19.51
N PRO A 122 4.41 9.23 19.65
CA PRO A 122 5.49 9.09 18.68
C PRO A 122 5.96 7.64 18.55
N GLN A 123 6.09 7.19 17.29
CA GLN A 123 6.53 5.84 16.97
C GLN A 123 7.84 5.85 16.20
N PRO A 124 8.73 4.89 16.43
CA PRO A 124 9.95 4.78 15.65
C PRO A 124 9.65 4.32 14.23
N VAL A 125 10.20 5.04 13.28
CA VAL A 125 10.21 4.71 11.85
C VAL A 125 11.64 4.83 11.37
N TYR A 126 12.08 3.93 10.52
CA TYR A 126 13.41 4.00 9.90
C TYR A 126 13.28 4.70 8.56
N CYS A 127 14.09 5.74 8.34
CA CYS A 127 14.00 6.64 7.19
C CYS A 127 15.34 6.70 6.46
N HIS A 128 15.28 6.69 5.13
CA HIS A 128 16.40 7.03 4.26
C HIS A 128 15.95 8.15 3.30
N ARG A 129 16.73 9.23 3.21
CA ARG A 129 16.47 10.30 2.25
C ARG A 129 17.09 9.94 0.92
N ASN A 130 16.23 9.73 -0.08
CA ASN A 130 16.65 9.32 -1.40
C ASN A 130 17.29 10.50 -2.15
N MET A 131 18.44 10.25 -2.79
CA MET A 131 19.00 11.20 -3.75
C MET A 131 18.33 11.02 -5.12
N PRO A 132 18.22 12.08 -5.92
CA PRO A 132 17.70 11.96 -7.27
C PRO A 132 18.44 10.88 -8.08
N GLY A 133 17.69 9.90 -8.62
CA GLY A 133 18.25 8.79 -9.38
C GLY A 133 18.91 7.68 -8.55
N GLU A 134 18.83 7.72 -7.23
CA GLU A 134 19.35 6.66 -6.36
C GLU A 134 18.49 5.40 -6.44
N LEU A 135 17.18 5.55 -6.61
CA LEU A 135 16.26 4.45 -6.83
C LEU A 135 16.02 4.26 -8.34
N ASP A 136 16.48 3.14 -8.89
CA ASP A 136 16.42 2.82 -10.33
C ASP A 136 15.80 1.43 -10.53
N SER A 137 14.86 1.34 -11.46
CA SER A 137 14.15 0.10 -11.82
C SER A 137 15.03 -0.99 -12.42
N ALA A 138 16.25 -0.66 -12.86
CA ALA A 138 17.24 -1.62 -13.36
C ALA A 138 17.81 -2.52 -12.25
N TYR A 139 17.74 -2.11 -10.99
CA TYR A 139 18.38 -2.77 -9.87
C TYR A 139 17.44 -3.68 -9.07
N THR A 140 18.05 -4.54 -8.26
CA THR A 140 17.39 -5.38 -7.26
C THR A 140 17.73 -4.87 -5.88
N TYR A 141 16.73 -4.76 -5.02
CA TYR A 141 16.82 -4.21 -3.67
C TYR A 141 16.63 -5.34 -2.66
N GLU A 142 17.57 -5.48 -1.74
CA GLU A 142 17.57 -6.44 -0.65
C GLU A 142 17.45 -5.68 0.68
N LEU A 143 16.28 -5.75 1.30
CA LEU A 143 16.05 -5.21 2.64
C LEU A 143 16.62 -6.18 3.68
N LEU A 144 17.34 -5.64 4.66
CA LEU A 144 17.92 -6.38 5.78
C LEU A 144 17.58 -5.68 7.08
N VAL A 145 17.10 -6.46 8.06
CA VAL A 145 17.04 -6.09 9.47
C VAL A 145 18.10 -6.91 10.19
N ARG A 146 19.05 -6.25 10.82
CA ARG A 146 20.20 -6.90 11.47
C ARG A 146 20.26 -6.52 12.94
N ARG A 147 20.68 -7.46 13.76
CA ARG A 147 21.00 -7.21 15.17
C ARG A 147 22.37 -6.53 15.25
N VAL A 148 22.45 -5.44 16.01
CA VAL A 148 23.69 -4.67 16.13
C VAL A 148 24.75 -5.42 16.94
N SER A 149 24.33 -6.19 17.97
CA SER A 149 25.22 -6.85 18.93
C SER A 149 26.13 -7.92 18.29
N ASP A 150 25.65 -8.64 17.28
CA ASP A 150 26.37 -9.76 16.64
C ASP A 150 26.37 -9.71 15.11
N GLY A 151 25.71 -8.71 14.52
CA GLY A 151 25.58 -8.54 13.08
C GLY A 151 24.69 -9.58 12.38
N SER A 152 23.98 -10.41 13.14
CA SER A 152 23.10 -11.44 12.57
C SER A 152 21.89 -10.83 11.84
N THR A 153 21.52 -11.46 10.72
CA THR A 153 20.33 -11.07 9.96
C THR A 153 19.08 -11.68 10.61
N MET A 154 18.19 -10.82 11.09
CA MET A 154 16.92 -11.19 11.71
C MET A 154 15.82 -11.36 10.66
N ALA A 155 15.77 -10.46 9.69
CA ALA A 155 14.80 -10.52 8.60
C ALA A 155 15.41 -10.00 7.30
N SER A 156 14.95 -10.56 6.18
CA SER A 156 15.35 -10.11 4.85
C SER A 156 14.22 -10.25 3.85
N ALA A 157 14.27 -9.44 2.79
CA ALA A 157 13.37 -9.54 1.66
C ALA A 157 13.97 -8.90 0.43
N THR A 158 13.45 -9.25 -0.75
CA THR A 158 13.90 -8.67 -2.03
C THR A 158 12.74 -8.15 -2.83
N THR A 159 12.98 -7.05 -3.55
CA THR A 159 12.05 -6.50 -4.54
C THR A 159 12.79 -5.80 -5.67
N ARG A 160 12.06 -5.44 -6.71
CA ARG A 160 12.52 -4.58 -7.81
C ARG A 160 11.52 -3.47 -8.01
N LEU A 161 12.00 -2.28 -8.35
CA LEU A 161 11.12 -1.14 -8.65
C LEU A 161 10.33 -1.36 -9.95
N LEU A 162 9.22 -0.66 -10.04
CA LEU A 162 8.42 -0.60 -11.25
C LEU A 162 9.20 0.11 -12.37
N GLY A 163 8.97 -0.31 -13.61
CA GLY A 163 9.60 0.34 -14.76
C GLY A 163 9.04 1.73 -15.02
N ASP A 164 9.78 2.49 -15.81
CA ASP A 164 9.32 3.77 -16.30
C ASP A 164 8.23 3.61 -17.36
N PRO A 165 7.30 4.58 -17.44
CA PRO A 165 6.39 4.65 -18.58
C PRO A 165 7.19 4.83 -19.88
N ASP A 166 6.67 4.27 -20.98
CA ASP A 166 7.23 4.49 -22.30
C ASP A 166 7.20 5.99 -22.65
N ASN A 167 8.38 6.63 -22.62
CA ASN A 167 8.54 8.05 -22.90
C ASN A 167 8.20 8.43 -24.35
N THR A 168 8.21 7.46 -25.27
CA THR A 168 7.96 7.72 -26.70
C THR A 168 6.50 8.03 -26.98
N TYR A 169 5.58 7.39 -26.26
CA TYR A 169 4.14 7.49 -26.53
C TYR A 169 3.31 7.85 -25.29
N GLY A 170 3.95 8.01 -24.13
CA GLY A 170 3.27 8.16 -22.85
C GLY A 170 2.61 6.85 -22.38
N TRP A 171 2.24 6.80 -21.11
CA TRP A 171 1.52 5.64 -20.55
C TRP A 171 0.00 5.74 -20.82
N LEU A 172 -0.57 6.94 -20.84
CA LEU A 172 -2.00 7.17 -21.07
C LEU A 172 -2.30 7.23 -22.56
N LYS A 173 -3.23 6.41 -23.03
CA LYS A 173 -3.67 6.35 -24.42
C LYS A 173 -5.01 7.02 -24.65
N SER A 174 -5.89 6.96 -23.67
CA SER A 174 -7.20 7.60 -23.74
C SER A 174 -7.64 7.99 -22.33
N PRO A 175 -8.18 9.17 -22.08
CA PRO A 175 -8.28 10.29 -23.03
C PRO A 175 -6.90 10.84 -23.44
N SER A 176 -6.81 11.47 -24.60
CA SER A 176 -5.53 12.00 -25.10
C SER A 176 -4.93 13.05 -24.17
N PRO A 177 -3.62 12.94 -23.84
CA PRO A 177 -2.90 13.96 -23.09
C PRO A 177 -2.87 15.31 -23.82
N LEU A 178 -2.70 16.39 -23.09
CA LEU A 178 -2.65 17.76 -23.62
C LEU A 178 -1.54 17.98 -24.67
N SER A 179 -0.42 17.28 -24.54
CA SER A 179 0.72 17.37 -25.45
C SER A 179 0.52 16.65 -26.79
N GLY A 180 -0.53 15.86 -26.93
CA GLY A 180 -0.71 14.93 -28.06
C GLY A 180 -1.49 15.45 -29.26
N GLY A 181 -1.75 16.73 -29.40
CA GLY A 181 -2.37 17.32 -30.61
C GLY A 181 -3.73 16.74 -31.07
N GLY A 182 -4.19 15.67 -30.46
CA GLY A 182 -5.47 15.00 -30.77
C GLY A 182 -6.63 15.55 -29.91
N VAL A 183 -7.79 15.69 -30.55
CA VAL A 183 -9.02 16.25 -29.97
C VAL A 183 -9.80 15.18 -29.22
N VAL A 184 -9.18 14.40 -28.35
CA VAL A 184 -9.95 13.51 -27.47
C VAL A 184 -10.03 14.16 -26.10
N THR A 185 -11.13 14.81 -25.86
CA THR A 185 -11.49 15.41 -24.58
C THR A 185 -12.02 14.33 -23.63
N PHE A 186 -11.82 14.53 -22.34
CA PHE A 186 -12.52 13.76 -21.32
C PHE A 186 -14.02 14.11 -21.44
N ASN A 187 -14.74 13.28 -22.17
CA ASN A 187 -16.12 13.55 -22.56
C ASN A 187 -17.08 12.56 -21.89
N MET A 188 -17.99 13.08 -21.08
CA MET A 188 -19.03 12.33 -20.38
C MET A 188 -20.41 12.37 -21.09
N LEU A 189 -20.49 12.97 -22.27
CA LEU A 189 -21.77 13.09 -23.00
C LEU A 189 -22.37 11.73 -23.36
N SER A 190 -21.53 10.77 -23.71
CA SER A 190 -21.94 9.42 -24.09
C SER A 190 -22.30 8.49 -22.93
N GLY A 191 -22.34 9.00 -21.68
CA GLY A 191 -22.65 8.21 -20.47
C GLY A 191 -21.45 7.52 -19.83
N SER A 192 -20.33 7.40 -20.52
CA SER A 192 -19.07 6.90 -19.93
C SER A 192 -17.86 7.42 -20.71
N CYS A 193 -16.72 7.50 -20.01
CA CYS A 193 -15.42 7.76 -20.60
C CYS A 193 -14.49 6.58 -20.33
N GLN A 194 -13.79 6.10 -21.35
CA GLN A 194 -12.80 5.04 -21.17
C GLN A 194 -11.43 5.64 -20.87
N ILE A 195 -10.79 5.14 -19.82
CA ILE A 195 -9.37 5.37 -19.54
C ILE A 195 -8.63 4.15 -20.07
N LYS A 196 -7.69 4.36 -21.00
CA LYS A 196 -6.85 3.31 -21.59
C LYS A 196 -5.39 3.66 -21.40
N TRP A 197 -4.58 2.70 -21.01
CA TRP A 197 -3.16 2.91 -20.75
C TRP A 197 -2.31 1.70 -21.13
N ARG A 198 -1.01 1.94 -21.27
CA ARG A 198 -0.02 0.88 -21.41
C ARG A 198 0.45 0.44 -20.03
N PRO A 199 0.49 -0.87 -19.75
CA PRO A 199 1.11 -1.36 -18.54
C PRO A 199 2.59 -0.96 -18.49
N ILE A 200 3.07 -0.64 -17.30
CA ILE A 200 4.50 -0.45 -17.03
C ILE A 200 5.14 -1.78 -16.62
N ASP A 201 6.45 -1.90 -16.81
CA ASP A 201 7.17 -3.13 -16.44
C ASP A 201 7.00 -3.41 -14.94
N ARG A 202 6.71 -4.67 -14.62
CA ARG A 202 6.42 -5.18 -13.27
C ARG A 202 5.14 -4.63 -12.61
N GLY A 203 4.38 -3.75 -13.23
CA GLY A 203 3.07 -3.34 -12.74
C GLY A 203 2.08 -4.50 -12.75
N ARG A 204 1.26 -4.63 -11.69
CA ARG A 204 0.23 -5.68 -11.57
C ARG A 204 -1.14 -5.17 -11.20
N LEU A 205 -1.22 -4.22 -10.29
CA LEU A 205 -2.47 -3.58 -9.91
C LEU A 205 -2.38 -2.10 -10.26
N TYR A 206 -3.39 -1.60 -10.94
CA TYR A 206 -3.50 -0.21 -11.38
C TYR A 206 -4.75 0.38 -10.76
N GLN A 207 -4.59 1.49 -10.03
CA GLN A 207 -5.68 2.23 -9.42
C GLN A 207 -5.79 3.62 -10.07
N PRO A 208 -6.59 3.77 -11.13
CA PRO A 208 -6.80 5.06 -11.76
C PRO A 208 -7.68 5.95 -10.87
N ARG A 209 -7.41 7.23 -10.93
CA ARG A 209 -8.30 8.27 -10.40
C ARG A 209 -8.26 9.49 -11.28
N ILE A 210 -9.35 10.23 -11.31
CA ILE A 210 -9.46 11.46 -12.07
C ILE A 210 -9.33 12.59 -11.07
N ARG A 211 -8.36 13.46 -11.30
CA ARG A 211 -8.25 14.72 -10.58
C ARG A 211 -8.94 15.81 -11.37
N PHE A 212 -10.06 16.24 -10.84
CA PHE A 212 -10.87 17.30 -11.38
C PHE A 212 -10.47 18.63 -10.76
N TYR A 213 -9.97 19.58 -11.59
CA TYR A 213 -9.56 20.90 -11.12
C TYR A 213 -10.65 21.94 -11.37
N TYR A 214 -10.82 22.84 -10.39
CA TYR A 214 -11.74 23.95 -10.46
C TYR A 214 -11.18 25.18 -9.76
N ARG A 215 -11.75 26.36 -10.06
CA ARG A 215 -11.38 27.64 -9.45
C ARG A 215 -12.61 28.36 -8.92
N TYR A 216 -12.41 29.20 -7.93
CA TYR A 216 -13.45 30.14 -7.50
C TYR A 216 -13.46 31.38 -8.37
N ARG A 217 -14.66 31.91 -8.68
CA ARG A 217 -14.85 33.03 -9.61
C ARG A 217 -14.07 34.28 -9.24
N PHE A 218 -14.05 34.63 -7.97
CA PHE A 218 -13.42 35.87 -7.48
C PHE A 218 -12.03 35.67 -6.89
N LEU A 219 -11.47 34.47 -6.99
CA LEU A 219 -10.15 34.10 -6.51
C LEU A 219 -9.44 33.28 -7.60
N PRO A 220 -8.95 33.92 -8.67
CA PRO A 220 -8.38 33.21 -9.85
C PRO A 220 -7.18 32.34 -9.48
N ASP A 221 -6.44 32.67 -8.44
CA ASP A 221 -5.31 31.87 -7.96
C ASP A 221 -5.72 30.70 -7.03
N SER A 222 -7.02 30.53 -6.80
CA SER A 222 -7.56 29.48 -5.93
C SER A 222 -7.75 28.14 -6.64
N LEU A 223 -6.73 27.61 -7.30
CA LEU A 223 -6.81 26.29 -7.91
C LEU A 223 -7.09 25.23 -6.82
N ARG A 224 -8.20 24.55 -6.99
CA ARG A 224 -8.67 23.44 -6.13
C ARG A 224 -8.83 22.19 -6.94
N TYR A 225 -8.91 21.05 -6.27
CA TYR A 225 -9.18 19.78 -6.95
C TYR A 225 -10.04 18.83 -6.11
N ALA A 226 -10.68 17.91 -6.80
CA ALA A 226 -11.35 16.76 -6.22
C ALA A 226 -10.85 15.49 -6.94
N ASP A 227 -10.40 14.50 -6.18
CA ASP A 227 -9.99 13.20 -6.72
C ASP A 227 -11.19 12.26 -6.76
N ILE A 228 -11.45 11.68 -7.92
CA ILE A 228 -12.55 10.77 -8.19
C ILE A 228 -11.96 9.39 -8.45
N PRO A 229 -12.16 8.41 -7.56
CA PRO A 229 -11.62 7.07 -7.74
C PRO A 229 -12.32 6.36 -8.91
N CYS A 230 -11.55 5.55 -9.63
CA CYS A 230 -12.05 4.65 -10.66
C CYS A 230 -11.84 3.20 -10.19
N ASP A 231 -12.42 2.24 -10.90
CA ASP A 231 -12.23 0.84 -10.58
C ASP A 231 -10.77 0.42 -10.79
N ALA A 232 -10.23 -0.34 -9.85
CA ALA A 232 -8.90 -0.91 -9.93
C ALA A 232 -8.86 -2.01 -11.00
N VAL A 233 -7.74 -2.07 -11.74
CA VAL A 233 -7.54 -3.06 -12.81
C VAL A 233 -6.30 -3.88 -12.54
N LYS A 234 -6.45 -5.22 -12.55
CA LYS A 234 -5.33 -6.15 -12.42
C LYS A 234 -4.81 -6.57 -13.80
N GLN A 235 -3.50 -6.52 -13.98
CA GLN A 235 -2.83 -7.11 -15.13
C GLN A 235 -2.62 -8.61 -14.88
N THR A 236 -3.41 -9.45 -15.53
CA THR A 236 -3.37 -10.90 -15.35
C THR A 236 -2.30 -11.59 -16.19
N SER A 237 -1.77 -10.92 -17.21
CA SER A 237 -0.72 -11.45 -18.08
C SER A 237 0.20 -10.34 -18.56
N THR A 238 1.49 -10.65 -18.69
CA THR A 238 2.50 -9.74 -19.27
C THR A 238 2.33 -9.54 -20.78
N GLN A 239 1.52 -10.35 -21.44
CA GLN A 239 1.20 -10.20 -22.86
C GLN A 239 0.14 -9.13 -23.14
N ILE A 240 -0.54 -8.64 -22.10
CA ILE A 240 -1.52 -7.58 -22.23
C ILE A 240 -0.76 -6.27 -22.48
N LEU A 241 -0.98 -5.69 -23.66
CA LEU A 241 -0.31 -4.44 -24.09
C LEU A 241 -1.12 -3.18 -23.79
N GLU A 242 -2.40 -3.34 -23.43
CA GLU A 242 -3.30 -2.24 -23.11
C GLU A 242 -4.29 -2.66 -22.02
N LEU A 243 -4.44 -1.83 -21.00
CA LEU A 243 -5.45 -1.96 -19.96
C LEU A 243 -6.49 -0.85 -20.11
N THR A 244 -7.70 -1.12 -19.65
CA THR A 244 -8.81 -0.18 -19.74
C THR A 244 -9.73 -0.25 -18.55
N THR A 245 -10.28 0.89 -18.13
CA THR A 245 -11.42 1.01 -17.23
C THR A 245 -12.41 2.01 -17.79
N ALA A 246 -13.67 1.89 -17.39
CA ALA A 246 -14.72 2.83 -17.77
C ALA A 246 -15.11 3.69 -16.57
N VAL A 247 -15.20 4.99 -16.80
CA VAL A 247 -15.73 5.93 -15.81
C VAL A 247 -17.15 6.26 -16.21
N ILE A 248 -18.12 5.82 -15.40
CA ILE A 248 -19.54 6.05 -15.63
C ILE A 248 -19.88 7.47 -15.21
N LYS A 249 -20.65 8.17 -16.05
CA LYS A 249 -21.03 9.57 -15.85
C LYS A 249 -21.71 9.82 -14.50
N GLU A 250 -22.66 8.99 -14.15
CA GLU A 250 -23.41 9.11 -12.89
C GLU A 250 -22.50 8.98 -11.67
N HIS A 251 -21.57 8.03 -11.70
CA HIS A 251 -20.56 7.86 -10.65
C HIS A 251 -19.68 9.11 -10.54
N TYR A 252 -19.13 9.56 -11.67
CA TYR A 252 -18.28 10.74 -11.75
C TYR A 252 -18.95 11.99 -11.16
N LEU A 253 -20.18 12.27 -11.59
CA LEU A 253 -20.94 13.42 -11.13
C LEU A 253 -21.34 13.31 -9.64
N ASN A 254 -21.69 12.12 -9.18
CA ASN A 254 -22.02 11.90 -7.77
C ASN A 254 -20.82 12.08 -6.86
N GLU A 255 -19.62 11.62 -7.25
CA GLU A 255 -18.41 11.83 -6.47
C GLU A 255 -18.01 13.32 -6.43
N ILE A 256 -18.15 14.06 -7.52
CA ILE A 256 -17.97 15.53 -7.50
C ILE A 256 -18.96 16.18 -6.54
N ARG A 257 -20.25 15.84 -6.62
CA ARG A 257 -21.28 16.38 -5.73
C ARG A 257 -20.91 16.12 -4.26
N LYS A 258 -20.63 14.88 -3.91
CA LYS A 258 -20.29 14.47 -2.55
C LYS A 258 -19.07 15.21 -1.98
N LYS A 259 -18.05 15.46 -2.80
CA LYS A 259 -16.85 16.17 -2.36
C LYS A 259 -17.02 17.67 -2.24
N LEU A 260 -18.00 18.26 -2.94
CA LEU A 260 -18.23 19.70 -3.00
C LEU A 260 -19.52 20.14 -2.31
N GLU A 261 -20.32 19.23 -1.77
CA GLU A 261 -21.58 19.57 -1.12
C GLU A 261 -21.46 20.50 0.09
N SER A 262 -20.33 20.49 0.78
CA SER A 262 -20.02 21.40 1.88
C SER A 262 -19.66 22.82 1.43
N ASP A 263 -19.42 23.03 0.13
CA ASP A 263 -18.98 24.30 -0.45
C ASP A 263 -19.86 24.73 -1.62
N THR A 264 -21.14 24.94 -1.34
CA THR A 264 -22.14 25.37 -2.34
C THR A 264 -22.16 26.89 -2.56
N ASN A 265 -21.61 27.66 -1.62
CA ASN A 265 -21.74 29.12 -1.60
C ASN A 265 -20.77 29.83 -2.57
N HIS A 266 -19.70 29.16 -2.98
CA HIS A 266 -18.72 29.72 -3.90
C HIS A 266 -19.03 29.38 -5.34
N LYS A 267 -19.06 30.41 -6.20
CA LYS A 267 -19.15 30.20 -7.64
C LYS A 267 -17.87 29.60 -8.18
N LYS A 268 -18.00 28.48 -8.91
CA LYS A 268 -16.88 27.65 -9.40
C LYS A 268 -16.85 27.55 -10.91
N PHE A 269 -15.64 27.43 -11.45
CA PHE A 269 -15.39 27.15 -12.85
C PHE A 269 -14.53 25.90 -13.00
N VAL A 270 -14.82 25.12 -14.03
CA VAL A 270 -13.98 24.01 -14.45
C VAL A 270 -12.67 24.55 -14.99
N ASP A 271 -11.54 24.02 -14.54
CA ASP A 271 -10.22 24.32 -15.12
C ASP A 271 -9.79 23.19 -16.05
N THR A 272 -9.26 22.11 -15.50
CA THR A 272 -8.74 20.99 -16.27
C THR A 272 -8.98 19.68 -15.55
N VAL A 273 -8.59 18.59 -16.20
CA VAL A 273 -8.66 17.24 -15.63
C VAL A 273 -7.28 16.59 -15.78
N SER A 274 -6.86 15.83 -14.79
CA SER A 274 -5.73 14.92 -14.90
C SER A 274 -6.16 13.50 -14.61
N VAL A 275 -5.55 12.53 -15.28
CA VAL A 275 -5.62 11.13 -14.91
C VAL A 275 -4.38 10.82 -14.08
N ILE A 276 -4.60 10.30 -12.90
CA ILE A 276 -3.54 9.86 -11.99
C ILE A 276 -3.63 8.35 -11.88
N MET A 277 -2.49 7.68 -11.91
CA MET A 277 -2.39 6.25 -11.81
C MET A 277 -1.46 5.88 -10.66
N ASP A 278 -2.00 5.16 -9.69
CA ASP A 278 -1.21 4.50 -8.67
C ASP A 278 -1.00 3.04 -9.10
N VAL A 279 0.24 2.58 -9.09
CA VAL A 279 0.60 1.24 -9.57
C VAL A 279 1.29 0.46 -8.47
N ALA A 280 0.92 -0.80 -8.31
CA ALA A 280 1.53 -1.75 -7.40
C ALA A 280 2.21 -2.90 -8.16
N ASP A 281 3.32 -3.39 -7.61
CA ASP A 281 3.98 -4.60 -8.07
C ASP A 281 3.21 -5.87 -7.68
N GLU A 282 3.78 -7.05 -7.98
CA GLU A 282 3.18 -8.34 -7.64
C GLU A 282 3.03 -8.54 -6.13
N ASN A 283 4.03 -8.15 -5.34
CA ASN A 283 4.04 -8.33 -3.89
C ASN A 283 2.94 -7.48 -3.22
N LEU A 284 2.86 -6.20 -3.58
CA LEU A 284 1.82 -5.32 -3.05
C LEU A 284 0.42 -5.73 -3.53
N ASN A 285 0.27 -6.16 -4.79
CA ASN A 285 -1.00 -6.69 -5.30
C ASN A 285 -1.43 -7.94 -4.54
N ALA A 286 -0.51 -8.88 -4.25
CA ALA A 286 -0.80 -10.08 -3.49
C ALA A 286 -1.21 -9.74 -2.05
N TYR A 287 -0.50 -8.80 -1.42
CA TYR A 287 -0.83 -8.31 -0.08
C TYR A 287 -2.23 -7.67 -0.04
N ILE A 288 -2.55 -6.74 -0.94
CA ILE A 288 -3.87 -6.10 -1.01
C ILE A 288 -4.95 -7.15 -1.23
N SER A 289 -4.71 -8.12 -2.12
CA SER A 289 -5.67 -9.20 -2.39
C SER A 289 -5.91 -10.08 -1.18
N SER A 290 -4.87 -10.38 -0.38
CA SER A 290 -5.00 -11.18 0.84
C SER A 290 -5.80 -10.44 1.93
N VAL A 291 -5.64 -9.13 2.05
CA VAL A 291 -6.36 -8.31 3.04
C VAL A 291 -7.82 -8.07 2.63
N THR A 292 -8.10 -7.95 1.32
CA THR A 292 -9.46 -7.71 0.82
C THR A 292 -10.31 -8.97 0.70
N ALA A 293 -9.71 -10.16 0.69
CA ALA A 293 -10.43 -11.45 0.67
C ALA A 293 -11.11 -11.80 2.00
N MET A 294 -11.42 -10.83 2.83
CA MET A 294 -11.85 -10.92 4.23
C MET A 294 -13.28 -11.44 4.45
N ASP A 295 -13.72 -12.49 3.80
CA ASP A 295 -14.96 -13.17 4.16
C ASP A 295 -14.66 -14.52 4.86
N GLY A 296 -14.33 -14.48 6.15
CA GLY A 296 -14.65 -15.52 7.13
C GLY A 296 -13.86 -16.84 7.09
N GLN A 297 -12.76 -16.97 6.37
CA GLN A 297 -11.90 -18.16 6.37
C GLN A 297 -10.44 -17.85 6.69
N ASP A 298 -9.71 -18.83 7.22
CA ASP A 298 -8.34 -18.75 7.73
C ASP A 298 -7.43 -17.79 6.98
N TYR A 299 -7.02 -16.71 7.67
CA TYR A 299 -6.17 -15.67 7.13
C TYR A 299 -4.72 -16.14 7.03
N GLN A 300 -4.26 -16.40 5.84
CA GLN A 300 -2.85 -16.30 5.54
C GLN A 300 -2.62 -14.97 4.82
N SER A 301 -2.30 -13.91 5.56
CA SER A 301 -1.88 -12.65 4.96
C SER A 301 -0.59 -12.90 4.16
N TYR A 302 -0.53 -12.29 2.97
CA TYR A 302 0.67 -12.38 2.13
C TYR A 302 1.90 -11.92 2.90
N ASN A 303 2.98 -12.67 2.81
CA ASN A 303 4.26 -12.38 3.45
C ASN A 303 5.41 -12.71 2.50
N ASN A 304 6.33 -11.75 2.29
CA ASN A 304 7.56 -11.98 1.55
C ASN A 304 8.82 -11.66 2.37
N ILE A 305 8.70 -11.61 3.69
CA ILE A 305 9.83 -11.39 4.62
C ILE A 305 10.35 -12.73 5.11
N VAL A 306 11.57 -13.06 4.80
CA VAL A 306 12.27 -14.23 5.33
C VAL A 306 12.75 -13.93 6.75
N GLY A 307 12.49 -14.83 7.71
CA GLY A 307 12.82 -14.64 9.13
C GLY A 307 11.87 -13.70 9.89
N GLY A 308 10.85 -13.17 9.22
CA GLY A 308 9.89 -12.24 9.79
C GLY A 308 8.52 -12.32 9.12
N VAL A 309 7.70 -11.31 9.36
CA VAL A 309 6.40 -11.14 8.70
C VAL A 309 6.27 -9.73 8.14
N GLY A 310 5.44 -9.56 7.10
CA GLY A 310 5.13 -8.26 6.54
C GLY A 310 5.33 -8.16 5.03
N LEU A 311 5.75 -6.99 4.57
CA LEU A 311 5.79 -6.66 3.15
C LEU A 311 7.02 -5.82 2.80
N PHE A 312 7.75 -6.24 1.79
CA PHE A 312 8.70 -5.43 1.05
C PHE A 312 8.31 -5.44 -0.42
N ALA A 313 7.84 -4.32 -0.93
CA ALA A 313 7.23 -4.22 -2.25
C ALA A 313 7.59 -2.89 -2.93
N ALA A 314 7.26 -2.80 -4.21
CA ALA A 314 7.39 -1.58 -4.97
C ALA A 314 6.02 -1.04 -5.38
N ARG A 315 5.90 0.26 -5.35
CA ARG A 315 4.79 1.02 -5.92
C ARG A 315 5.33 2.14 -6.79
N ARG A 316 4.47 2.70 -7.60
CA ARG A 316 4.66 4.00 -8.24
C ARG A 316 3.39 4.80 -8.03
N ALA A 317 3.47 5.84 -7.21
CA ALA A 317 2.35 6.67 -6.89
C ALA A 317 2.36 7.92 -7.79
N HIS A 318 1.17 8.35 -8.17
CA HIS A 318 0.96 9.65 -8.82
C HIS A 318 1.57 9.82 -10.22
N LEU A 319 1.71 8.75 -11.02
CA LEU A 319 1.87 8.94 -12.45
C LEU A 319 0.72 9.79 -12.97
N MET A 320 1.01 10.99 -13.46
CA MET A 320 -0.02 11.98 -13.79
C MET A 320 0.10 12.46 -15.23
N GLU A 321 -1.03 12.42 -15.94
CA GLU A 321 -1.17 13.03 -17.26
C GLU A 321 -2.29 14.06 -17.26
N ARG A 322 -2.01 15.26 -17.75
CA ARG A 322 -3.03 16.28 -17.98
C ARG A 322 -3.84 15.97 -19.21
N VAL A 323 -5.15 16.08 -19.06
CA VAL A 323 -6.12 15.78 -20.11
C VAL A 323 -6.99 17.01 -20.35
N ARG A 324 -7.37 17.25 -21.62
CA ARG A 324 -8.35 18.30 -21.90
C ARG A 324 -9.68 17.95 -21.25
N SER A 325 -10.20 18.87 -20.46
CA SER A 325 -11.61 18.87 -20.10
C SER A 325 -12.41 19.35 -21.31
N ASP A 326 -13.50 18.66 -21.62
CA ASP A 326 -14.51 19.22 -22.53
C ASP A 326 -15.19 20.39 -21.81
N LYS A 327 -14.77 21.60 -22.16
CA LYS A 327 -15.40 22.84 -21.63
C LYS A 327 -16.70 23.17 -22.37
N GLY A 328 -17.20 22.23 -23.22
CA GLY A 328 -18.28 22.44 -24.12
C GLY A 328 -19.44 23.27 -23.61
N ASP A 329 -19.61 24.44 -24.15
CA ASP A 329 -20.76 25.33 -23.99
C ASP A 329 -22.05 24.76 -24.60
N GLN A 330 -21.98 23.51 -25.06
CA GLN A 330 -23.13 22.82 -25.68
C GLN A 330 -24.12 22.41 -24.59
N PRO A 331 -25.43 22.51 -24.84
CA PRO A 331 -26.43 21.90 -23.96
C PRO A 331 -26.09 20.42 -23.80
N ASN A 332 -25.78 19.98 -22.58
CA ASN A 332 -25.20 18.69 -22.18
C ASN A 332 -23.66 18.60 -22.14
N GLY A 333 -22.91 19.69 -22.37
CA GLY A 333 -21.48 19.73 -22.07
C GLY A 333 -21.17 19.61 -20.58
N MET A 334 -19.90 19.48 -20.21
CA MET A 334 -19.48 19.30 -18.82
C MET A 334 -19.99 20.43 -17.91
N HIS A 335 -20.00 21.69 -18.38
CA HIS A 335 -20.54 22.83 -17.63
C HIS A 335 -22.00 22.64 -17.25
N SER A 336 -22.84 22.31 -18.22
CA SER A 336 -24.28 22.08 -18.01
C SER A 336 -24.53 20.91 -17.04
N LEU A 337 -23.75 19.84 -17.13
CA LEU A 337 -23.85 18.71 -16.23
C LEU A 337 -23.47 19.10 -14.81
N LEU A 338 -22.44 19.93 -14.62
CA LEU A 338 -21.98 20.38 -13.31
C LEU A 338 -22.89 21.42 -12.67
N GLU A 339 -23.51 22.31 -13.47
CA GLU A 339 -24.53 23.26 -13.01
C GLU A 339 -25.71 22.52 -12.36
N ASN A 340 -26.14 21.42 -12.97
CA ASN A 340 -27.26 20.61 -12.47
C ASN A 340 -26.92 19.88 -11.13
N LEU A 341 -25.66 19.86 -10.71
CA LEU A 341 -25.28 19.30 -9.41
C LEU A 341 -25.63 20.22 -8.23
N ASN A 342 -25.89 21.52 -8.48
CA ASN A 342 -26.14 22.52 -7.45
C ASN A 342 -25.02 22.70 -6.42
N VAL A 343 -23.78 22.53 -6.83
CA VAL A 343 -22.57 22.71 -5.98
C VAL A 343 -21.77 23.96 -6.36
N GLY A 344 -22.41 24.92 -6.97
CA GLY A 344 -21.87 26.27 -7.25
C GLY A 344 -21.15 26.42 -8.59
N PHE A 345 -21.20 25.43 -9.51
CA PHE A 345 -20.68 25.63 -10.85
C PHE A 345 -21.60 26.56 -11.67
N GLN A 346 -20.97 27.39 -12.49
CA GLN A 346 -21.67 28.34 -13.39
C GLN A 346 -20.97 28.38 -14.74
N GLN A 347 -21.71 28.65 -15.78
CA GLN A 347 -21.17 28.88 -17.11
C GLN A 347 -20.24 30.11 -17.09
N ASN A 348 -19.11 30.05 -17.78
CA ASN A 348 -18.24 31.19 -17.97
C ASN A 348 -18.93 32.19 -18.89
N ASP A 349 -19.44 33.25 -18.33
CA ASP A 349 -19.73 34.47 -19.08
C ASP A 349 -18.39 35.19 -19.37
N LEU A 350 -17.66 34.73 -20.40
CA LEU A 350 -16.52 35.43 -21.00
C LEU A 350 -16.95 36.02 -22.33
#